data_5cd9b582e52fd3eb34378303434c233b
#
_entry.id   5cd9b582e52fd3eb34378303434c233b
#
_cell.length_a   1.000
_cell.length_b   1.000
_cell.length_c   1.000
_cell.angle_alpha   90.00
_cell.angle_beta   90.00
_cell.angle_gamma   90.00
#
_symmetry.space_group_name_H-M   'P 1'
#
loop_
_entity.id
_entity.type
_entity.pdbx_description
1 polymer ?
#
loop_
_entity_poly.entity_id
_entity_poly.type
_entity_poly.pdbx_seq_one_letter_code
_entity_poly.pdbx_strand_id
1 'polypeptide(L)'
;QDDTISGKILDGAIRRFESCRVSCYTFASCIQAESRASTARFCLTRTYAVAPVITKGRSSMAITPHGGTLVNRLLTGNALAAARKKAETLPCITVDAYTAFDIDGIAKGLFSPLTGFMGEAETRSVLDTMQLRPGIPWTIPILLDASREQADQLDTGAEVALRDDVGEVVAILHLTEKFSLDRAELCEKVYLTTDESHPGVKYTLSLGDVFLAGALDVMKAREIEFQDYNLTPVETRAAFESRGWKRIVAFQTRNPIHRAHEYLTKCALEICDGLLIHPLMGTTKSDDIPGDVRMKCYTVLIDHYYPKDHVMLSLMPVNMRYAGPKEAIMHSIIRKNYGCTHFIVGRDHAGVGNFYGTYDAQRIFDQFDPAEIGITPLFFEHAFYSKRTQSMASPKTCPGTNEDHVFLSGTKVREMLKRGEMPPPEFTRPEVARILIDWAQENGE
;
A
#
# COMPACT_ATOMS: atom_id res chain seq x y z
N GLN A 1 -60.89 4.80 31.30
CA GLN A 1 -61.40 4.66 29.92
C GLN A 1 -60.20 4.74 28.96
N ASP A 2 -59.77 3.77 28.27
CA ASP A 2 -59.94 2.30 28.23
C ASP A 2 -58.86 1.77 27.33
N ASP A 3 -58.29 0.69 27.81
CA ASP A 3 -57.55 -0.29 27.04
C ASP A 3 -58.26 -0.67 25.73
N THR A 4 -57.51 -0.84 24.66
CA THR A 4 -57.68 -1.78 23.54
C THR A 4 -57.02 -1.27 22.26
N ILE A 5 -55.70 -1.34 22.17
CA ILE A 5 -54.97 -1.53 20.90
C ILE A 5 -53.63 -2.20 21.24
N SER A 6 -53.68 -3.45 21.64
CA SER A 6 -52.47 -4.28 21.82
C SER A 6 -52.81 -5.75 21.54
N GLY A 7 -53.28 -6.05 20.34
CA GLY A 7 -53.71 -7.40 20.03
C GLY A 7 -53.73 -7.84 18.58
N LYS A 8 -53.19 -7.04 17.65
CA LYS A 8 -53.28 -7.37 16.20
C LYS A 8 -51.99 -7.26 15.39
N ILE A 9 -50.87 -7.12 16.02
CA ILE A 9 -49.55 -7.04 15.31
C ILE A 9 -48.67 -8.30 15.53
N LEU A 10 -49.06 -9.22 16.38
CA LEU A 10 -48.26 -10.44 16.62
C LEU A 10 -48.69 -11.70 15.85
N ASP A 11 -49.80 -11.70 15.12
CA ASP A 11 -50.29 -12.89 14.40
C ASP A 11 -49.92 -12.92 12.89
N GLY A 12 -49.23 -11.90 12.39
CA GLY A 12 -48.79 -11.83 10.98
C GLY A 12 -47.36 -12.35 10.69
N ALA A 13 -46.57 -12.60 11.72
CA ALA A 13 -45.16 -12.94 11.59
C ALA A 13 -44.82 -14.44 11.76
N ILE A 14 -45.79 -15.29 12.13
CA ILE A 14 -45.54 -16.71 12.44
C ILE A 14 -45.90 -17.67 11.29
N ARG A 15 -46.47 -17.21 10.18
CA ARG A 15 -46.89 -18.08 9.07
C ARG A 15 -46.03 -18.04 7.80
N ARG A 16 -44.74 -17.69 7.89
CA ARG A 16 -43.83 -17.72 6.73
C ARG A 16 -42.51 -18.48 6.97
N PHE A 17 -42.45 -19.39 7.91
CA PHE A 17 -41.24 -20.22 8.16
C PHE A 17 -41.54 -21.72 8.17
N GLU A 18 -42.41 -22.19 7.28
CA GLU A 18 -42.53 -23.64 7.00
C GLU A 18 -42.52 -23.90 5.52
N SER A 19 -41.37 -23.85 4.90
CA SER A 19 -41.00 -24.64 3.68
C SER A 19 -39.57 -24.40 3.27
N CYS A 20 -38.63 -25.02 3.97
CA CYS A 20 -37.36 -25.39 3.38
C CYS A 20 -36.80 -26.61 4.12
N ARG A 21 -37.18 -27.79 3.63
CA ARG A 21 -36.54 -29.06 4.03
C ARG A 21 -35.16 -29.12 3.40
N VAL A 22 -34.11 -29.02 4.20
CA VAL A 22 -32.77 -29.40 3.85
C VAL A 22 -32.54 -30.84 4.24
N SER A 23 -32.24 -31.67 3.27
CA SER A 23 -31.91 -33.08 3.39
C SER A 23 -30.55 -33.27 4.02
N CYS A 24 -30.46 -33.78 5.23
CA CYS A 24 -29.24 -34.25 5.88
C CYS A 24 -28.89 -35.61 5.27
N TYR A 25 -27.73 -35.73 4.66
CA TYR A 25 -27.08 -37.04 4.44
C TYR A 25 -25.94 -37.21 5.43
N THR A 26 -26.17 -38.13 6.36
CA THR A 26 -25.18 -38.75 7.23
C THR A 26 -24.26 -39.67 6.41
N PHE A 27 -22.95 -39.57 6.57
CA PHE A 27 -22.04 -40.65 6.28
C PHE A 27 -21.23 -40.96 7.54
N ALA A 28 -21.50 -42.13 8.06
CA ALA A 28 -20.76 -42.76 9.15
C ALA A 28 -19.86 -43.85 8.56
N SER A 29 -18.67 -43.93 9.14
CA SER A 29 -17.79 -45.08 9.30
C SER A 29 -17.18 -45.80 8.10
N CYS A 30 -15.85 -45.73 8.03
CA CYS A 30 -15.03 -46.95 7.95
C CYS A 30 -13.63 -46.70 8.55
N ILE A 31 -13.38 -47.32 9.71
CA ILE A 31 -12.07 -47.54 10.33
C ILE A 31 -11.64 -48.95 9.96
N GLN A 32 -10.37 -49.10 9.50
CA GLN A 32 -9.44 -50.21 9.74
C GLN A 32 -8.26 -50.06 8.77
N ALA A 33 -7.09 -49.76 9.22
CA ALA A 33 -6.06 -50.56 9.89
C ALA A 33 -4.95 -51.03 8.94
N GLU A 34 -3.74 -50.84 9.43
CA GLU A 34 -2.45 -51.54 9.19
C GLU A 34 -1.56 -51.03 8.05
N SER A 35 -0.44 -50.48 8.32
CA SER A 35 0.84 -50.78 8.95
C SER A 35 1.98 -50.93 7.94
N ARG A 36 3.15 -50.35 8.33
CA ARG A 36 4.53 -50.63 7.94
C ARG A 36 5.17 -49.88 6.75
N ALA A 37 6.00 -48.96 7.16
CA ALA A 37 7.40 -48.72 6.79
C ALA A 37 7.78 -48.60 5.31
N SER A 38 8.24 -47.42 4.92
CA SER A 38 9.61 -47.26 4.35
C SER A 38 9.89 -45.78 4.03
N THR A 39 11.04 -45.34 4.48
CA THR A 39 11.71 -44.08 4.17
C THR A 39 11.88 -43.86 2.67
N ALA A 40 11.29 -42.75 2.16
CA ALA A 40 11.76 -42.11 0.93
C ALA A 40 11.49 -40.60 1.03
N ARG A 41 12.55 -39.81 1.09
CA ARG A 41 12.52 -38.35 0.89
C ARG A 41 12.11 -38.07 -0.56
N PHE A 42 10.93 -37.51 -0.76
CA PHE A 42 10.57 -36.89 -2.04
C PHE A 42 10.47 -35.38 -1.84
N CYS A 43 11.46 -34.70 -2.41
CA CYS A 43 11.44 -33.28 -2.64
C CYS A 43 10.44 -33.02 -3.78
N LEU A 44 9.24 -32.53 -3.48
CA LEU A 44 8.26 -32.10 -4.49
C LEU A 44 8.32 -30.59 -4.63
N THR A 45 9.15 -30.14 -5.57
CA THR A 45 9.02 -28.81 -6.18
C THR A 45 7.76 -28.81 -7.05
N ARG A 46 6.69 -28.22 -6.56
CA ARG A 46 5.49 -27.95 -7.36
C ARG A 46 5.69 -26.62 -8.11
N THR A 47 6.12 -26.71 -9.34
CA THR A 47 6.01 -25.63 -10.33
C THR A 47 4.55 -25.52 -10.77
N TYR A 48 3.88 -24.45 -10.39
CA TYR A 48 2.59 -24.10 -10.97
C TYR A 48 2.80 -23.39 -12.30
N ALA A 49 2.65 -24.11 -13.39
CA ALA A 49 2.51 -23.50 -14.71
C ALA A 49 1.07 -22.95 -14.83
N VAL A 50 0.91 -21.65 -14.80
CA VAL A 50 -0.36 -20.99 -15.11
C VAL A 50 -0.48 -20.88 -16.62
N ALA A 51 -1.30 -21.73 -17.23
CA ALA A 51 -1.71 -21.57 -18.61
C ALA A 51 -2.71 -20.41 -18.74
N PRO A 52 -2.64 -19.55 -19.77
CA PRO A 52 -3.60 -18.48 -19.94
C PRO A 52 -4.95 -19.04 -20.40
N VAL A 53 -5.94 -19.00 -19.52
CA VAL A 53 -7.33 -19.28 -19.91
C VAL A 53 -7.93 -17.98 -20.46
N ILE A 54 -8.07 -17.91 -21.77
CA ILE A 54 -8.84 -16.85 -22.44
C ILE A 54 -10.33 -17.20 -22.29
N THR A 55 -11.02 -16.62 -21.32
CA THR A 55 -12.47 -16.65 -21.23
C THR A 55 -13.07 -15.37 -21.79
N LYS A 56 -13.74 -15.46 -22.93
CA LYS A 56 -14.61 -14.40 -23.46
C LYS A 56 -15.83 -14.22 -22.54
N GLY A 57 -16.03 -12.98 -22.06
CA GLY A 57 -17.34 -12.45 -21.72
C GLY A 57 -17.85 -12.72 -20.30
N ARG A 58 -17.22 -12.13 -19.28
CA ARG A 58 -17.93 -11.66 -18.08
C ARG A 58 -17.45 -10.25 -17.80
N SER A 59 -18.39 -9.31 -17.68
CA SER A 59 -18.13 -7.95 -17.20
C SER A 59 -17.37 -8.06 -15.88
N SER A 60 -16.07 -7.78 -15.91
CA SER A 60 -15.21 -7.71 -14.74
C SER A 60 -15.76 -6.61 -13.83
N MET A 61 -16.21 -6.99 -12.62
CA MET A 61 -16.60 -6.03 -11.59
C MET A 61 -15.36 -5.45 -10.85
N ALA A 62 -14.19 -5.52 -11.45
CA ALA A 62 -12.98 -4.95 -10.92
C ALA A 62 -13.04 -3.42 -11.02
N ILE A 63 -12.61 -2.73 -9.96
CA ILE A 63 -12.51 -1.26 -9.95
C ILE A 63 -11.63 -0.79 -11.11
N THR A 64 -12.09 0.25 -11.82
CA THR A 64 -11.31 0.85 -12.92
C THR A 64 -10.02 1.46 -12.39
N PRO A 65 -8.87 1.22 -13.01
CA PRO A 65 -7.62 1.88 -12.64
C PRO A 65 -7.74 3.40 -12.68
N HIS A 66 -6.91 4.09 -11.94
CA HIS A 66 -6.90 5.55 -11.95
C HIS A 66 -6.56 6.07 -13.35
N GLY A 67 -7.31 7.07 -13.85
CA GLY A 67 -7.19 7.55 -15.22
C GLY A 67 -7.67 6.56 -16.29
N GLY A 68 -8.33 5.46 -15.93
CA GLY A 68 -9.01 4.53 -16.84
C GLY A 68 -8.18 3.34 -17.32
N THR A 69 -6.86 3.46 -17.38
CA THR A 69 -5.98 2.43 -17.93
C THR A 69 -4.84 2.10 -16.98
N LEU A 70 -4.61 0.81 -16.75
CA LEU A 70 -3.43 0.35 -16.03
C LEU A 70 -2.23 0.36 -16.98
N VAL A 71 -1.24 1.20 -16.66
CA VAL A 71 -0.03 1.36 -17.46
C VAL A 71 0.95 0.21 -17.17
N ASN A 72 1.63 -0.25 -18.21
CA ASN A 72 2.79 -1.16 -18.11
C ASN A 72 3.88 -0.66 -19.06
N ARG A 73 5.03 -0.32 -18.52
CA ARG A 73 6.19 0.17 -19.29
C ARG A 73 7.37 -0.80 -19.30
N LEU A 74 7.20 -2.01 -18.72
CA LEU A 74 8.22 -3.05 -18.77
C LEU A 74 8.30 -3.66 -20.18
N LEU A 75 9.46 -3.58 -20.78
CA LEU A 75 9.74 -4.19 -22.06
C LEU A 75 10.02 -5.68 -21.93
N THR A 76 9.60 -6.46 -22.94
CA THR A 76 9.83 -7.90 -23.00
C THR A 76 10.27 -8.33 -24.41
N GLY A 77 10.83 -9.53 -24.55
CA GLY A 77 11.17 -10.13 -25.83
C GLY A 77 12.08 -9.28 -26.70
N ASN A 78 11.73 -9.14 -27.98
CA ASN A 78 12.55 -8.41 -28.97
C ASN A 78 12.66 -6.90 -28.65
N ALA A 79 11.63 -6.28 -28.09
CA ALA A 79 11.66 -4.87 -27.69
C ALA A 79 12.69 -4.65 -26.58
N LEU A 80 12.75 -5.53 -25.58
CA LEU A 80 13.75 -5.48 -24.52
C LEU A 80 15.18 -5.64 -25.08
N ALA A 81 15.40 -6.61 -25.97
CA ALA A 81 16.72 -6.83 -26.58
C ALA A 81 17.18 -5.62 -27.40
N ALA A 82 16.28 -5.01 -28.17
CA ALA A 82 16.57 -3.81 -28.95
C ALA A 82 16.88 -2.61 -28.06
N ALA A 83 16.11 -2.40 -26.99
CA ALA A 83 16.32 -1.31 -26.04
C ALA A 83 17.67 -1.44 -25.30
N ARG A 84 18.04 -2.64 -24.85
CA ARG A 84 19.35 -2.88 -24.22
C ARG A 84 20.51 -2.52 -25.12
N LYS A 85 20.48 -2.99 -26.38
CA LYS A 85 21.53 -2.66 -27.36
C LYS A 85 21.59 -1.14 -27.63
N LYS A 86 20.43 -0.50 -27.73
CA LYS A 86 20.33 0.94 -27.97
C LYS A 86 20.90 1.74 -26.80
N ALA A 87 20.59 1.34 -25.57
CA ALA A 87 21.03 2.02 -24.35
C ALA A 87 22.55 2.08 -24.19
N GLU A 88 23.32 1.16 -24.83
CA GLU A 88 24.79 1.17 -24.80
C GLU A 88 25.40 2.41 -25.44
N THR A 89 24.67 3.09 -26.33
CA THR A 89 25.15 4.25 -27.10
C THR A 89 24.52 5.58 -26.74
N LEU A 90 23.50 5.54 -25.84
CA LEU A 90 22.76 6.71 -25.42
C LEU A 90 23.55 7.52 -24.35
N PRO A 91 23.35 8.85 -24.30
CA PRO A 91 23.73 9.61 -23.12
C PRO A 91 23.07 9.02 -21.89
N CYS A 92 23.78 9.00 -20.77
CA CYS A 92 23.32 8.30 -19.57
C CYS A 92 23.30 9.23 -18.36
N ILE A 93 22.18 9.20 -17.62
CA ILE A 93 22.04 9.85 -16.31
C ILE A 93 21.95 8.76 -15.24
N THR A 94 22.67 8.94 -14.13
CA THR A 94 22.53 8.10 -12.95
C THR A 94 21.50 8.74 -12.03
N VAL A 95 20.52 7.96 -11.63
CA VAL A 95 19.45 8.36 -10.70
C VAL A 95 19.73 7.77 -9.31
N ASP A 96 19.21 8.42 -8.29
CA ASP A 96 19.29 7.92 -6.91
C ASP A 96 18.31 6.76 -6.67
N ALA A 97 18.42 6.13 -5.50
CA ALA A 97 17.51 5.04 -5.09
C ALA A 97 16.05 5.48 -5.05
N TYR A 98 15.79 6.75 -4.72
CA TYR A 98 14.45 7.30 -4.63
C TYR A 98 13.77 7.33 -6.01
N THR A 99 14.45 7.91 -6.99
CA THR A 99 14.00 7.98 -8.39
C THR A 99 13.93 6.59 -9.03
N ALA A 100 14.83 5.67 -8.68
CA ALA A 100 14.78 4.28 -9.16
C ALA A 100 13.50 3.54 -8.71
N PHE A 101 12.99 3.80 -7.51
CA PHE A 101 11.66 3.30 -7.09
C PHE A 101 10.53 3.96 -7.87
N ASP A 102 10.64 5.23 -8.23
CA ASP A 102 9.62 5.90 -9.04
C ASP A 102 9.59 5.34 -10.47
N ILE A 103 10.74 5.04 -11.07
CA ILE A 103 10.83 4.32 -12.36
C ILE A 103 10.11 2.96 -12.27
N ASP A 104 10.36 2.18 -11.22
CA ASP A 104 9.71 0.88 -11.01
C ASP A 104 8.19 1.03 -10.83
N GLY A 105 7.75 2.05 -10.07
CA GLY A 105 6.34 2.37 -9.87
C GLY A 105 5.61 2.74 -11.17
N ILE A 106 6.24 3.53 -12.05
CA ILE A 106 5.72 3.84 -13.39
C ILE A 106 5.67 2.56 -14.23
N ALA A 107 6.77 1.79 -14.23
CA ALA A 107 6.91 0.58 -15.02
C ALA A 107 5.81 -0.43 -14.78
N LYS A 108 5.50 -0.69 -13.52
CA LYS A 108 4.52 -1.69 -13.06
C LYS A 108 3.08 -1.17 -12.98
N GLY A 109 2.89 0.15 -13.21
CA GLY A 109 1.57 0.78 -13.22
C GLY A 109 1.04 1.21 -11.86
N LEU A 110 1.89 1.28 -10.83
CA LEU A 110 1.53 1.83 -9.52
C LEU A 110 1.06 3.28 -9.65
N PHE A 111 1.76 4.04 -10.51
CA PHE A 111 1.49 5.44 -10.80
C PHE A 111 0.64 5.65 -12.07
N SER A 112 -0.17 4.64 -12.48
CA SER A 112 -1.11 4.87 -13.58
C SER A 112 -1.99 6.09 -13.27
N PRO A 113 -2.21 6.98 -14.26
CA PRO A 113 -1.98 6.82 -15.70
C PRO A 113 -0.62 7.32 -16.21
N LEU A 114 0.36 7.62 -15.37
CA LEU A 114 1.66 8.12 -15.82
C LEU A 114 2.39 7.06 -16.66
N THR A 115 2.97 7.50 -17.79
CA THR A 115 3.81 6.67 -18.66
C THR A 115 5.30 7.00 -18.52
N GLY A 116 5.63 8.00 -17.72
CA GLY A 116 6.97 8.50 -17.47
C GLY A 116 6.95 9.65 -16.47
N PHE A 117 8.00 10.44 -16.46
CA PHE A 117 8.12 11.60 -15.59
C PHE A 117 7.33 12.79 -16.14
N MET A 118 6.71 13.53 -15.22
CA MET A 118 5.76 14.62 -15.52
C MET A 118 6.47 15.83 -16.11
N GLY A 119 5.82 16.49 -17.09
CA GLY A 119 6.22 17.77 -17.64
C GLY A 119 5.81 18.96 -16.78
N GLU A 120 6.23 20.18 -17.18
CA GLU A 120 5.95 21.40 -16.41
C GLU A 120 4.44 21.64 -16.26
N ALA A 121 3.68 21.53 -17.34
CA ALA A 121 2.25 21.79 -17.31
C ALA A 121 1.48 20.85 -16.35
N GLU A 122 1.80 19.54 -16.38
CA GLU A 122 1.20 18.56 -15.47
C GLU A 122 1.64 18.82 -14.02
N THR A 123 2.92 19.14 -13.81
CA THR A 123 3.47 19.44 -12.48
C THR A 123 2.78 20.69 -11.89
N ARG A 124 2.65 21.76 -12.66
CA ARG A 124 1.95 22.97 -12.23
C ARG A 124 0.49 22.67 -11.90
N SER A 125 -0.20 21.91 -12.74
CA SER A 125 -1.58 21.48 -12.48
C SER A 125 -1.70 20.75 -11.15
N VAL A 126 -0.80 19.81 -10.88
CA VAL A 126 -0.77 19.06 -9.60
C VAL A 126 -0.52 19.97 -8.40
N LEU A 127 0.42 20.91 -8.51
CA LEU A 127 0.75 21.83 -7.42
C LEU A 127 -0.40 22.80 -7.12
N ASP A 128 -1.09 23.27 -8.14
CA ASP A 128 -2.11 24.31 -8.00
C ASP A 128 -3.51 23.76 -7.75
N THR A 129 -3.84 22.60 -8.34
CA THR A 129 -5.21 22.07 -8.35
C THR A 129 -5.34 20.67 -7.74
N MET A 130 -4.23 20.03 -7.38
CA MET A 130 -4.18 18.62 -6.96
C MET A 130 -4.80 17.67 -8.02
N GLN A 131 -4.67 18.00 -9.29
CA GLN A 131 -5.13 17.18 -10.41
C GLN A 131 -4.03 17.09 -11.47
N LEU A 132 -3.81 15.90 -12.01
CA LEU A 132 -2.91 15.68 -13.17
C LEU A 132 -3.46 16.38 -14.41
N ARG A 133 -4.78 16.29 -14.58
CA ARG A 133 -5.64 16.98 -15.55
C ARG A 133 -7.06 16.97 -15.01
N PRO A 134 -7.98 17.79 -15.55
CA PRO A 134 -9.36 17.86 -15.05
C PRO A 134 -10.00 16.46 -14.87
N GLY A 135 -10.51 16.19 -13.67
CA GLY A 135 -11.14 14.93 -13.31
C GLY A 135 -10.19 13.78 -12.94
N ILE A 136 -8.88 14.02 -12.87
CA ILE A 136 -7.88 13.02 -12.47
C ILE A 136 -7.11 13.53 -11.25
N PRO A 137 -7.58 13.28 -10.03
CA PRO A 137 -6.89 13.63 -8.80
C PRO A 137 -5.45 13.13 -8.76
N TRP A 138 -4.53 14.01 -8.36
CA TRP A 138 -3.11 13.70 -8.22
C TRP A 138 -2.44 14.73 -7.33
N THR A 139 -1.76 14.35 -6.29
CA THR A 139 -1.38 15.31 -5.23
C THR A 139 0.12 15.53 -5.06
N ILE A 140 0.96 14.66 -5.63
CA ILE A 140 2.41 14.72 -5.50
C ILE A 140 3.03 14.50 -6.88
N PRO A 141 3.82 15.44 -7.41
CA PRO A 141 4.49 15.25 -8.70
C PRO A 141 5.50 14.09 -8.67
N ILE A 142 5.62 13.37 -9.78
CA ILE A 142 6.64 12.34 -10.00
C ILE A 142 7.65 12.92 -10.99
N LEU A 143 8.81 13.27 -10.51
CA LEU A 143 9.81 14.08 -11.21
C LEU A 143 11.14 13.36 -11.34
N LEU A 144 11.87 13.66 -12.41
CA LEU A 144 13.28 13.30 -12.61
C LEU A 144 14.09 14.57 -12.64
N ASP A 145 15.02 14.73 -11.74
CA ASP A 145 15.94 15.85 -11.69
C ASP A 145 17.28 15.55 -12.38
N ALA A 146 17.95 16.61 -12.77
CA ALA A 146 19.32 16.58 -13.29
C ALA A 146 20.04 17.86 -12.89
N SER A 147 21.37 17.81 -12.81
CA SER A 147 22.15 19.03 -12.74
C SER A 147 22.04 19.83 -14.05
N ARG A 148 22.27 21.13 -13.97
CA ARG A 148 22.27 21.97 -15.19
C ARG A 148 23.29 21.48 -16.22
N GLU A 149 24.47 21.07 -15.77
CA GLU A 149 25.52 20.54 -16.65
C GLU A 149 25.06 19.26 -17.38
N GLN A 150 24.38 18.36 -16.70
CA GLN A 150 23.83 17.17 -17.32
C GLN A 150 22.69 17.53 -18.30
N ALA A 151 21.80 18.40 -17.93
CA ALA A 151 20.67 18.81 -18.75
C ALA A 151 21.12 19.57 -20.02
N ASP A 152 22.18 20.38 -19.93
CA ASP A 152 22.70 21.14 -21.08
C ASP A 152 23.34 20.22 -22.15
N GLN A 153 23.75 19.01 -21.77
CA GLN A 153 24.28 17.99 -22.69
C GLN A 153 23.21 17.19 -23.42
N LEU A 154 21.94 17.37 -23.07
CA LEU A 154 20.81 16.61 -23.61
C LEU A 154 19.96 17.49 -24.51
N ASP A 155 19.61 17.02 -25.68
CA ASP A 155 18.70 17.69 -26.58
C ASP A 155 17.24 17.21 -26.30
N THR A 156 16.28 18.15 -26.32
CA THR A 156 14.86 17.80 -26.31
C THR A 156 14.53 16.98 -27.55
N GLY A 157 13.83 15.85 -27.39
CA GLY A 157 13.58 14.88 -28.44
C GLY A 157 14.59 13.73 -28.45
N ALA A 158 15.66 13.81 -27.67
CA ALA A 158 16.63 12.72 -27.54
C ALA A 158 16.11 11.60 -26.64
N GLU A 159 16.75 10.45 -26.73
CA GLU A 159 16.61 9.35 -25.81
C GLU A 159 17.78 9.32 -24.83
N VAL A 160 17.49 9.09 -23.57
CA VAL A 160 18.47 9.13 -22.47
C VAL A 160 18.39 7.83 -21.70
N ALA A 161 19.51 7.14 -21.55
CA ALA A 161 19.60 5.96 -20.68
C ALA A 161 19.58 6.39 -19.21
N LEU A 162 18.77 5.70 -18.39
CA LEU A 162 18.73 5.91 -16.95
C LEU A 162 19.41 4.74 -16.25
N ARG A 163 20.42 5.05 -15.46
CA ARG A 163 21.19 4.11 -14.65
C ARG A 163 20.75 4.25 -13.19
N ASP A 164 20.46 3.14 -12.55
CA ASP A 164 20.04 3.13 -11.15
C ASP A 164 21.23 3.31 -10.18
N ASP A 165 20.91 3.34 -8.90
CA ASP A 165 21.83 3.51 -7.77
C ASP A 165 22.78 2.31 -7.56
N VAL A 166 22.51 1.15 -8.20
CA VAL A 166 23.41 -0.02 -8.19
C VAL A 166 24.26 -0.12 -9.47
N GLY A 167 24.12 0.82 -10.39
CA GLY A 167 24.97 0.95 -11.57
C GLY A 167 24.45 0.27 -12.83
N GLU A 168 23.20 -0.22 -12.83
CA GLU A 168 22.58 -0.86 -13.99
C GLU A 168 21.73 0.12 -14.81
N VAL A 169 21.79 0.02 -16.13
CA VAL A 169 20.89 0.79 -17.01
C VAL A 169 19.52 0.11 -17.03
N VAL A 170 18.53 0.76 -16.40
CA VAL A 170 17.22 0.17 -16.13
C VAL A 170 16.11 0.68 -17.05
N ALA A 171 16.28 1.88 -17.65
CA ALA A 171 15.27 2.48 -18.51
C ALA A 171 15.86 3.37 -19.59
N ILE A 172 15.06 3.68 -20.62
CA ILE A 172 15.27 4.75 -21.58
C ILE A 172 14.18 5.79 -21.38
N LEU A 173 14.56 7.03 -21.15
CA LEU A 173 13.69 8.20 -21.16
C LEU A 173 13.59 8.76 -22.58
N HIS A 174 12.40 8.92 -23.10
CA HIS A 174 12.13 9.68 -24.31
C HIS A 174 11.94 11.16 -23.93
N LEU A 175 13.04 11.91 -23.86
CA LEU A 175 13.06 13.28 -23.34
C LEU A 175 12.21 14.22 -24.19
N THR A 176 11.08 14.69 -23.67
CA THR A 176 10.18 15.60 -24.36
C THR A 176 10.29 17.05 -23.89
N GLU A 177 10.74 17.26 -22.65
CA GLU A 177 10.79 18.58 -22.05
C GLU A 177 11.89 18.68 -20.99
N LYS A 178 12.51 19.86 -20.87
CA LYS A 178 13.38 20.26 -19.78
C LYS A 178 12.84 21.55 -19.17
N PHE A 179 12.64 21.59 -17.86
CA PHE A 179 12.08 22.75 -17.17
C PHE A 179 12.70 22.94 -15.80
N SER A 180 12.48 24.09 -15.18
CA SER A 180 12.93 24.40 -13.82
C SER A 180 11.76 24.83 -12.96
N LEU A 181 11.79 24.45 -11.69
CA LEU A 181 10.80 24.82 -10.68
C LEU A 181 11.52 25.43 -9.48
N ASP A 182 10.84 26.33 -8.79
CA ASP A 182 11.27 26.75 -7.46
C ASP A 182 11.03 25.59 -6.48
N ARG A 183 12.12 25.05 -5.92
CA ARG A 183 12.07 23.93 -4.97
C ARG A 183 11.41 24.31 -3.65
N ALA A 184 11.48 25.59 -3.24
CA ALA A 184 10.79 26.07 -2.06
C ALA A 184 9.27 26.10 -2.30
N GLU A 185 8.83 26.58 -3.48
CA GLU A 185 7.42 26.49 -3.90
C GLU A 185 6.93 25.03 -3.94
N LEU A 186 7.74 24.14 -4.51
CA LEU A 186 7.42 22.71 -4.55
C LEU A 186 7.24 22.13 -3.13
N CYS A 187 8.13 22.50 -2.19
CA CYS A 187 8.03 22.08 -0.79
C CYS A 187 6.76 22.63 -0.13
N GLU A 188 6.50 23.92 -0.27
CA GLU A 188 5.31 24.56 0.30
C GLU A 188 4.01 23.92 -0.22
N LYS A 189 3.94 23.69 -1.53
CA LYS A 189 2.75 23.09 -2.14
C LYS A 189 2.58 21.60 -1.81
N VAL A 190 3.64 20.82 -1.72
CA VAL A 190 3.54 19.36 -1.46
C VAL A 190 3.48 19.05 0.02
N TYR A 191 4.39 19.63 0.81
CA TYR A 191 4.56 19.30 2.24
C TYR A 191 3.90 20.30 3.17
N LEU A 192 3.36 21.43 2.67
CA LEU A 192 2.77 22.53 3.42
C LEU A 192 3.78 23.19 4.39
N THR A 193 5.05 23.04 4.12
CA THR A 193 6.16 23.61 4.89
C THR A 193 7.43 23.66 4.04
N THR A 194 8.35 24.56 4.40
CA THR A 194 9.70 24.64 3.85
C THR A 194 10.77 24.32 4.90
N ASP A 195 10.37 23.83 6.07
CA ASP A 195 11.27 23.48 7.17
C ASP A 195 12.10 22.23 6.81
N GLU A 196 13.42 22.38 6.76
CA GLU A 196 14.37 21.31 6.41
C GLU A 196 14.44 20.15 7.42
N SER A 197 13.86 20.33 8.63
CA SER A 197 13.70 19.20 9.56
C SER A 197 12.68 18.17 9.06
N HIS A 198 11.83 18.55 8.09
CA HIS A 198 10.93 17.64 7.39
C HIS A 198 11.69 16.83 6.34
N PRO A 199 11.69 15.47 6.41
CA PRO A 199 12.51 14.64 5.52
C PRO A 199 12.22 14.86 4.03
N GLY A 200 10.94 15.04 3.64
CA GLY A 200 10.56 15.30 2.26
C GLY A 200 11.05 16.67 1.76
N VAL A 201 11.00 17.70 2.62
CA VAL A 201 11.56 19.03 2.29
C VAL A 201 13.07 18.93 2.06
N LYS A 202 13.78 18.29 2.99
CA LYS A 202 15.23 18.09 2.88
C LYS A 202 15.61 17.39 1.59
N TYR A 203 14.89 16.34 1.21
CA TYR A 203 15.09 15.64 -0.06
C TYR A 203 14.82 16.55 -1.26
N THR A 204 13.66 17.22 -1.29
CA THR A 204 13.27 18.09 -2.41
C THR A 204 14.24 19.26 -2.63
N LEU A 205 14.75 19.87 -1.57
CA LEU A 205 15.75 20.94 -1.67
C LEU A 205 17.10 20.45 -2.16
N SER A 206 17.42 19.14 -2.07
CA SER A 206 18.64 18.53 -2.58
C SER A 206 18.59 18.15 -4.06
N LEU A 207 17.41 18.21 -4.70
CA LEU A 207 17.26 17.88 -6.13
C LEU A 207 18.05 18.84 -7.03
N GLY A 208 18.36 18.39 -8.23
CA GLY A 208 18.99 19.19 -9.27
C GLY A 208 18.14 20.37 -9.75
N ASP A 209 18.77 21.26 -10.55
CA ASP A 209 18.15 22.53 -10.98
C ASP A 209 17.19 22.39 -12.16
N VAL A 210 17.26 21.29 -12.88
CA VAL A 210 16.47 21.03 -14.08
C VAL A 210 15.71 19.73 -13.93
N PHE A 211 14.44 19.75 -14.31
CA PHE A 211 13.60 18.56 -14.36
C PHE A 211 13.46 18.07 -15.79
N LEU A 212 13.53 16.75 -15.97
CA LEU A 212 13.46 16.08 -17.26
C LEU A 212 12.15 15.30 -17.36
N ALA A 213 11.36 15.58 -18.38
CA ALA A 213 10.09 14.95 -18.61
C ALA A 213 10.06 14.06 -19.84
N GLY A 214 9.24 13.03 -19.81
CA GLY A 214 9.01 12.16 -20.94
C GLY A 214 8.58 10.75 -20.55
N ALA A 215 8.17 9.99 -21.55
CA ALA A 215 7.78 8.59 -21.36
C ALA A 215 9.01 7.69 -21.12
N LEU A 216 8.79 6.58 -20.41
CA LEU A 216 9.82 5.59 -20.12
C LEU A 216 9.61 4.32 -20.92
N ASP A 217 10.69 3.71 -21.36
CA ASP A 217 10.79 2.31 -21.73
C ASP A 217 11.67 1.63 -20.70
N VAL A 218 11.09 0.77 -19.84
CA VAL A 218 11.79 0.17 -18.71
C VAL A 218 12.26 -1.24 -19.06
N MET A 219 13.56 -1.49 -18.93
CA MET A 219 14.22 -2.72 -19.33
C MET A 219 14.40 -3.71 -18.17
N LYS A 220 14.42 -3.21 -16.95
CA LYS A 220 14.58 -4.04 -15.75
C LYS A 220 13.77 -3.44 -14.60
N ALA A 221 12.93 -4.26 -14.01
CA ALA A 221 12.25 -3.91 -12.75
C ALA A 221 13.25 -3.98 -11.59
N ARG A 222 13.08 -3.11 -10.60
CA ARG A 222 13.89 -3.14 -9.37
C ARG A 222 13.63 -4.44 -8.60
N GLU A 223 14.70 -5.10 -8.23
CA GLU A 223 14.65 -6.24 -7.31
C GLU A 223 14.57 -5.72 -5.87
N ILE A 224 13.62 -6.24 -5.12
CA ILE A 224 13.46 -5.95 -3.70
C ILE A 224 13.53 -7.25 -2.91
N GLU A 225 13.85 -7.16 -1.66
CA GLU A 225 13.77 -8.30 -0.74
C GLU A 225 12.32 -8.83 -0.67
N PHE A 226 12.14 -10.14 -0.47
CA PHE A 226 10.82 -10.80 -0.41
C PHE A 226 10.02 -10.74 -1.73
N GLN A 227 10.67 -11.08 -2.83
CA GLN A 227 10.11 -11.01 -4.18
C GLN A 227 8.77 -11.74 -4.33
N ASP A 228 8.52 -12.83 -3.60
CA ASP A 228 7.25 -13.57 -3.60
C ASP A 228 6.04 -12.74 -3.14
N TYR A 229 6.30 -11.67 -2.40
CA TYR A 229 5.28 -10.72 -1.95
C TYR A 229 5.24 -9.43 -2.79
N ASN A 230 6.14 -9.27 -3.76
CA ASN A 230 6.21 -8.08 -4.61
C ASN A 230 5.27 -8.18 -5.82
N LEU A 231 3.98 -8.33 -5.55
CA LEU A 231 2.98 -8.44 -6.61
C LEU A 231 2.74 -7.09 -7.28
N THR A 232 2.57 -7.14 -8.60
CA THR A 232 2.17 -5.98 -9.40
C THR A 232 0.66 -5.72 -9.32
N PRO A 233 0.17 -4.54 -9.73
CA PRO A 233 -1.25 -4.28 -9.87
C PRO A 233 -2.01 -5.28 -10.76
N VAL A 234 -1.38 -5.80 -11.80
CA VAL A 234 -1.99 -6.84 -12.66
C VAL A 234 -2.19 -8.13 -11.89
N GLU A 235 -1.16 -8.56 -11.15
CA GLU A 235 -1.19 -9.81 -10.39
C GLU A 235 -2.16 -9.75 -9.21
N THR A 236 -2.21 -8.63 -8.47
CA THR A 236 -3.16 -8.50 -7.37
C THR A 236 -4.60 -8.47 -7.86
N ARG A 237 -4.89 -7.78 -8.96
CA ARG A 237 -6.22 -7.79 -9.60
C ARG A 237 -6.64 -9.20 -10.02
N ALA A 238 -5.74 -9.96 -10.66
CA ALA A 238 -5.98 -11.35 -11.02
C ALA A 238 -6.20 -12.23 -9.78
N ALA A 239 -5.43 -12.02 -8.71
CA ALA A 239 -5.59 -12.75 -7.47
C ALA A 239 -6.93 -12.45 -6.77
N PHE A 240 -7.40 -11.20 -6.77
CA PHE A 240 -8.72 -10.84 -6.23
C PHE A 240 -9.85 -11.46 -7.04
N GLU A 241 -9.76 -11.43 -8.36
CA GLU A 241 -10.74 -12.06 -9.24
C GLU A 241 -10.81 -13.58 -9.03
N SER A 242 -9.66 -14.26 -8.93
CA SER A 242 -9.58 -15.70 -8.70
C SER A 242 -10.19 -16.13 -7.36
N ARG A 243 -10.14 -15.25 -6.34
CA ARG A 243 -10.75 -15.45 -5.02
C ARG A 243 -12.22 -15.03 -4.97
N GLY A 244 -12.75 -14.44 -6.05
CA GLY A 244 -14.13 -13.92 -6.10
C GLY A 244 -14.37 -12.67 -5.25
N TRP A 245 -13.31 -11.96 -4.84
CA TRP A 245 -13.42 -10.75 -4.04
C TRP A 245 -13.92 -9.58 -4.89
N LYS A 246 -14.90 -8.84 -4.38
CA LYS A 246 -15.50 -7.67 -5.04
C LYS A 246 -15.21 -6.38 -4.29
N ARG A 247 -15.25 -6.44 -2.96
CA ARG A 247 -14.92 -5.33 -2.07
C ARG A 247 -13.62 -5.67 -1.38
N ILE A 248 -12.56 -4.95 -1.73
CA ILE A 248 -11.22 -5.18 -1.20
C ILE A 248 -10.78 -3.93 -0.46
N VAL A 249 -10.43 -4.08 0.81
CA VAL A 249 -9.86 -3.00 1.60
C VAL A 249 -8.34 -3.14 1.68
N ALA A 250 -7.62 -2.05 1.43
CA ALA A 250 -6.18 -2.00 1.63
C ALA A 250 -5.83 -1.34 2.96
N PHE A 251 -4.81 -1.88 3.62
CA PHE A 251 -4.17 -1.31 4.79
C PHE A 251 -2.69 -1.06 4.52
N GLN A 252 -2.28 0.21 4.61
CA GLN A 252 -0.87 0.59 4.48
C GLN A 252 -0.23 0.70 5.86
N THR A 253 0.99 0.19 5.97
CA THR A 253 1.81 0.34 7.17
C THR A 253 3.29 0.39 6.82
N ARG A 254 4.08 1.01 7.68
CA ARG A 254 5.55 0.93 7.69
C ARG A 254 6.07 0.39 9.02
N ASN A 255 5.17 -0.03 9.90
CA ASN A 255 5.46 -0.54 11.24
C ASN A 255 4.86 -1.93 11.42
N PRO A 256 5.30 -2.73 12.39
CA PRO A 256 4.60 -3.94 12.80
C PRO A 256 3.15 -3.66 13.14
N ILE A 257 2.28 -4.61 12.85
CA ILE A 257 0.86 -4.50 13.16
C ILE A 257 0.64 -4.88 14.63
N HIS A 258 0.27 -3.88 15.43
CA HIS A 258 -0.14 -4.06 16.82
C HIS A 258 -1.66 -4.21 16.93
N ARG A 259 -2.17 -4.48 18.14
CA ARG A 259 -3.58 -4.77 18.42
C ARG A 259 -4.56 -3.70 17.90
N ALA A 260 -4.18 -2.42 17.96
CA ALA A 260 -4.99 -1.33 17.41
C ALA A 260 -5.15 -1.47 15.89
N HIS A 261 -4.07 -1.74 15.17
CA HIS A 261 -4.11 -1.95 13.72
C HIS A 261 -4.85 -3.25 13.35
N GLU A 262 -4.60 -4.34 14.09
CA GLU A 262 -5.34 -5.60 13.93
C GLU A 262 -6.85 -5.38 14.09
N TYR A 263 -7.26 -4.60 15.08
CA TYR A 263 -8.67 -4.29 15.33
C TYR A 263 -9.32 -3.56 14.16
N LEU A 264 -8.75 -2.42 13.73
CA LEU A 264 -9.38 -1.66 12.63
C LEU A 264 -9.32 -2.38 11.28
N THR A 265 -8.29 -3.18 11.00
CA THR A 265 -8.27 -3.99 9.78
C THR A 265 -9.32 -5.09 9.79
N LYS A 266 -9.62 -5.69 10.95
CA LYS A 266 -10.70 -6.66 11.11
C LYS A 266 -12.09 -6.01 11.04
N CYS A 267 -12.26 -4.81 11.62
CA CYS A 267 -13.51 -4.05 11.46
C CYS A 267 -13.78 -3.70 9.98
N ALA A 268 -12.73 -3.35 9.23
CA ALA A 268 -12.86 -3.10 7.80
C ALA A 268 -13.16 -4.40 7.01
N LEU A 269 -12.60 -5.53 7.43
CA LEU A 269 -12.84 -6.83 6.80
C LEU A 269 -14.29 -7.31 6.98
N GLU A 270 -15.00 -6.92 8.05
CA GLU A 270 -16.43 -7.24 8.24
C GLU A 270 -17.34 -6.70 7.13
N ILE A 271 -16.92 -5.61 6.46
CA ILE A 271 -17.69 -4.97 5.39
C ILE A 271 -17.10 -5.20 4.00
N CYS A 272 -15.94 -5.88 3.91
CA CYS A 272 -15.24 -6.20 2.67
C CYS A 272 -15.04 -7.71 2.52
N ASP A 273 -14.84 -8.16 1.27
CA ASP A 273 -14.62 -9.58 0.99
C ASP A 273 -13.17 -9.99 1.24
N GLY A 274 -12.24 -9.04 1.11
CA GLY A 274 -10.82 -9.27 1.31
C GLY A 274 -10.06 -8.06 1.82
N LEU A 275 -8.97 -8.34 2.54
CA LEU A 275 -8.02 -7.37 3.07
C LEU A 275 -6.67 -7.54 2.37
N LEU A 276 -6.17 -6.48 1.76
CA LEU A 276 -4.79 -6.36 1.32
C LEU A 276 -3.96 -5.68 2.41
N ILE A 277 -3.13 -6.43 3.12
CA ILE A 277 -2.06 -5.86 3.96
C ILE A 277 -0.94 -5.47 3.01
N HIS A 278 -0.66 -4.16 2.90
CA HIS A 278 0.20 -3.60 1.85
C HIS A 278 1.27 -2.69 2.46
N PRO A 279 2.28 -3.29 3.14
CA PRO A 279 3.35 -2.54 3.78
C PRO A 279 4.28 -1.89 2.74
N LEU A 280 4.73 -0.69 3.07
CA LEU A 280 5.69 0.06 2.27
C LEU A 280 7.09 -0.52 2.45
N MET A 281 7.81 -0.76 1.33
CA MET A 281 9.15 -1.35 1.28
C MET A 281 10.17 -0.53 0.47
N GLY A 282 9.85 0.72 0.15
CA GLY A 282 10.82 1.69 -0.38
C GLY A 282 11.65 2.35 0.72
N THR A 283 12.29 3.45 0.39
CA THR A 283 13.09 4.24 1.33
C THR A 283 12.23 4.78 2.48
N THR A 284 12.66 4.53 3.70
CA THR A 284 12.03 5.02 4.94
C THR A 284 13.10 5.65 5.85
N LYS A 285 12.70 6.13 7.02
CA LYS A 285 13.63 6.67 8.01
C LYS A 285 14.57 5.60 8.57
N SER A 286 15.76 6.03 8.96
CA SER A 286 16.77 5.16 9.55
C SER A 286 16.37 4.54 10.92
N ASP A 287 15.38 5.14 11.62
CA ASP A 287 14.85 4.67 12.89
C ASP A 287 13.60 3.77 12.76
N ASP A 288 13.17 3.49 11.52
CA ASP A 288 12.10 2.51 11.26
C ASP A 288 12.64 1.07 11.42
N ILE A 289 11.77 0.17 11.86
CA ILE A 289 12.11 -1.27 12.01
C ILE A 289 12.45 -1.86 10.63
N PRO A 290 13.55 -2.62 10.50
CA PRO A 290 13.99 -3.21 9.24
C PRO A 290 12.92 -4.04 8.53
N GLY A 291 13.00 -4.11 7.20
CA GLY A 291 12.00 -4.78 6.37
C GLY A 291 11.82 -6.25 6.71
N ASP A 292 12.93 -6.98 6.95
CA ASP A 292 12.91 -8.40 7.29
C ASP A 292 12.21 -8.69 8.63
N VAL A 293 12.44 -7.84 9.64
CA VAL A 293 11.79 -7.94 10.95
C VAL A 293 10.29 -7.66 10.81
N ARG A 294 9.94 -6.61 10.04
CA ARG A 294 8.54 -6.29 9.76
C ARG A 294 7.82 -7.43 9.04
N MET A 295 8.47 -8.05 8.04
CA MET A 295 7.90 -9.19 7.31
C MET A 295 7.65 -10.39 8.23
N LYS A 296 8.59 -10.74 9.11
CA LYS A 296 8.39 -11.79 10.14
C LYS A 296 7.17 -11.47 11.02
N CYS A 297 7.01 -10.20 11.42
CA CYS A 297 5.84 -9.76 12.20
C CYS A 297 4.53 -9.90 11.43
N TYR A 298 4.49 -9.52 10.14
CA TYR A 298 3.28 -9.63 9.32
C TYR A 298 2.90 -11.09 9.08
N THR A 299 3.84 -11.93 8.71
CA THR A 299 3.58 -13.34 8.40
C THR A 299 3.08 -14.11 9.63
N VAL A 300 3.73 -13.95 10.78
CA VAL A 300 3.29 -14.62 12.02
C VAL A 300 1.91 -14.14 12.47
N LEU A 301 1.63 -12.85 12.31
CA LEU A 301 0.32 -12.29 12.67
C LEU A 301 -0.79 -12.82 11.75
N ILE A 302 -0.55 -12.86 10.43
CA ILE A 302 -1.51 -13.38 9.46
C ILE A 302 -1.76 -14.86 9.70
N ASP A 303 -0.71 -15.63 9.92
CA ASP A 303 -0.81 -17.09 10.13
C ASP A 303 -1.64 -17.49 11.34
N HIS A 304 -1.57 -16.72 12.44
CA HIS A 304 -2.22 -17.07 13.68
C HIS A 304 -3.54 -16.33 13.94
N TYR A 305 -3.72 -15.14 13.36
CA TYR A 305 -4.80 -14.24 13.79
C TYR A 305 -5.73 -13.75 12.68
N TYR A 306 -5.47 -14.11 11.42
CA TYR A 306 -6.34 -13.74 10.30
C TYR A 306 -6.86 -14.96 9.55
N PRO A 307 -8.09 -14.87 8.97
CA PRO A 307 -8.61 -15.91 8.08
C PRO A 307 -7.85 -15.85 6.74
N LYS A 308 -7.08 -16.90 6.43
CA LYS A 308 -6.16 -16.94 5.29
C LYS A 308 -6.85 -16.71 3.93
N ASP A 309 -8.10 -17.12 3.81
CA ASP A 309 -8.88 -16.99 2.57
C ASP A 309 -9.38 -15.56 2.33
N HIS A 310 -9.30 -14.68 3.34
CA HIS A 310 -9.77 -13.30 3.28
C HIS A 310 -8.65 -12.26 3.41
N VAL A 311 -7.40 -12.67 3.54
CA VAL A 311 -6.26 -11.76 3.67
C VAL A 311 -5.19 -12.08 2.63
N MET A 312 -4.59 -11.04 2.08
CA MET A 312 -3.42 -11.12 1.22
C MET A 312 -2.37 -10.13 1.69
N LEU A 313 -1.12 -10.57 1.73
CA LEU A 313 0.05 -9.72 1.95
C LEU A 313 0.71 -9.45 0.60
N SER A 314 0.93 -8.18 0.28
CA SER A 314 1.75 -7.77 -0.85
C SER A 314 2.55 -6.53 -0.47
N LEU A 315 3.74 -6.37 -1.02
CA LEU A 315 4.60 -5.23 -0.74
C LEU A 315 4.27 -4.06 -1.65
N MET A 316 4.44 -2.85 -1.14
CA MET A 316 4.35 -1.62 -1.91
C MET A 316 5.76 -1.02 -2.09
N PRO A 317 6.40 -1.24 -3.24
CA PRO A 317 7.75 -0.75 -3.51
C PRO A 317 7.72 0.72 -3.93
N VAL A 318 7.37 1.61 -3.02
CA VAL A 318 7.42 3.07 -3.20
C VAL A 318 8.10 3.73 -2.02
N ASN A 319 8.62 4.94 -2.24
CA ASN A 319 9.22 5.73 -1.19
C ASN A 319 8.17 6.39 -0.29
N MET A 320 8.48 6.53 0.98
CA MET A 320 7.71 7.35 1.90
C MET A 320 8.08 8.83 1.69
N ARG A 321 7.10 9.66 1.34
CA ARG A 321 7.32 11.09 1.08
C ARG A 321 7.08 11.97 2.29
N TYR A 322 6.38 11.42 3.29
CA TYR A 322 5.97 12.12 4.53
C TYR A 322 5.06 13.33 4.27
N ALA A 323 4.39 13.38 3.12
CA ALA A 323 3.55 14.50 2.70
C ALA A 323 2.14 14.50 3.35
N GLY A 324 1.93 13.71 4.41
CA GLY A 324 0.72 13.70 5.22
C GLY A 324 -0.56 13.58 4.39
N PRO A 325 -1.43 14.63 4.40
CA PRO A 325 -2.70 14.61 3.69
C PRO A 325 -2.56 14.29 2.19
N LYS A 326 -1.62 14.91 1.51
CA LYS A 326 -1.42 14.71 0.07
C LYS A 326 -0.93 13.31 -0.25
N GLU A 327 -0.12 12.72 0.61
CA GLU A 327 0.32 11.35 0.45
C GLU A 327 -0.79 10.34 0.75
N ALA A 328 -1.76 10.66 1.60
CA ALA A 328 -2.93 9.81 1.82
C ALA A 328 -3.75 9.63 0.53
N ILE A 329 -3.91 10.69 -0.27
CA ILE A 329 -4.54 10.63 -1.59
C ILE A 329 -3.70 9.78 -2.56
N MET A 330 -2.38 10.02 -2.67
CA MET A 330 -1.50 9.20 -3.52
C MET A 330 -1.55 7.72 -3.12
N HIS A 331 -1.51 7.42 -1.83
CA HIS A 331 -1.63 6.05 -1.34
C HIS A 331 -2.97 5.40 -1.71
N SER A 332 -4.08 6.17 -1.71
CA SER A 332 -5.38 5.67 -2.15
C SER A 332 -5.41 5.38 -3.65
N ILE A 333 -4.84 6.27 -4.47
CA ILE A 333 -4.71 6.10 -5.93
C ILE A 333 -3.90 4.85 -6.28
N ILE A 334 -2.77 4.66 -5.63
CA ILE A 334 -1.94 3.46 -5.81
C ILE A 334 -2.77 2.21 -5.51
N ARG A 335 -3.51 2.16 -4.39
CA ARG A 335 -4.34 0.99 -4.03
C ARG A 335 -5.49 0.76 -5.00
N LYS A 336 -6.08 1.83 -5.55
CA LYS A 336 -7.03 1.73 -6.66
C LYS A 336 -6.39 1.04 -7.88
N ASN A 337 -5.14 1.38 -8.20
CA ASN A 337 -4.40 0.72 -9.28
C ASN A 337 -4.14 -0.75 -8.98
N TYR A 338 -3.85 -1.12 -7.74
CA TYR A 338 -3.77 -2.51 -7.28
C TYR A 338 -5.12 -3.26 -7.28
N GLY A 339 -6.24 -2.56 -7.50
CA GLY A 339 -7.58 -3.17 -7.58
C GLY A 339 -8.39 -3.11 -6.29
N CYS A 340 -7.91 -2.39 -5.26
CA CYS A 340 -8.65 -2.20 -4.02
C CYS A 340 -9.80 -1.20 -4.22
N THR A 341 -10.94 -1.49 -3.60
CA THR A 341 -12.14 -0.64 -3.65
C THR A 341 -12.27 0.27 -2.43
N HIS A 342 -11.58 -0.08 -1.34
CA HIS A 342 -11.57 0.65 -0.09
C HIS A 342 -10.14 0.82 0.41
N PHE A 343 -9.91 1.90 1.14
CA PHE A 343 -8.59 2.19 1.72
C PHE A 343 -8.74 2.72 3.14
N ILE A 344 -8.02 2.11 4.10
CA ILE A 344 -7.98 2.58 5.49
C ILE A 344 -7.08 3.79 5.59
N VAL A 345 -7.66 4.93 5.97
CA VAL A 345 -6.93 6.17 6.27
C VAL A 345 -6.91 6.35 7.79
N GLY A 346 -5.76 6.08 8.37
CA GLY A 346 -5.55 6.25 9.81
C GLY A 346 -5.42 7.71 10.21
N ARG A 347 -5.40 7.95 11.53
CA ARG A 347 -4.90 9.20 12.10
C ARG A 347 -3.45 9.41 11.70
N ASP A 348 -3.01 10.64 11.52
CA ASP A 348 -1.63 10.98 11.21
C ASP A 348 -1.05 10.18 10.02
N HIS A 349 -1.93 9.82 9.05
CA HIS A 349 -1.54 9.01 7.90
C HIS A 349 -0.45 9.71 7.10
N ALA A 350 0.67 9.01 6.88
CA ALA A 350 1.84 9.50 6.15
C ALA A 350 2.46 10.80 6.73
N GLY A 351 2.12 11.14 7.96
CA GLY A 351 2.69 12.28 8.65
C GLY A 351 4.06 12.00 9.26
N VAL A 352 4.72 13.08 9.66
CA VAL A 352 5.98 13.07 10.40
C VAL A 352 6.00 14.23 11.40
N GLY A 353 6.57 14.00 12.58
CA GLY A 353 6.61 15.03 13.65
C GLY A 353 5.23 15.62 13.93
N ASN A 354 5.16 16.94 13.99
CA ASN A 354 3.94 17.70 14.22
C ASN A 354 3.58 18.61 13.04
N PHE A 355 4.02 18.28 11.83
CA PHE A 355 3.81 19.11 10.65
C PHE A 355 2.35 19.15 10.19
N TYR A 356 1.56 18.12 10.51
CA TYR A 356 0.17 18.01 10.09
C TYR A 356 -0.75 17.78 11.29
N GLY A 357 -1.99 18.24 11.17
CA GLY A 357 -3.02 17.95 12.15
C GLY A 357 -3.43 16.47 12.11
N THR A 358 -3.80 15.94 13.26
CA THR A 358 -4.09 14.52 13.48
C THR A 358 -5.08 13.90 12.49
N TYR A 359 -6.03 14.67 11.97
CA TYR A 359 -7.07 14.20 11.05
C TYR A 359 -6.99 14.83 9.66
N ASP A 360 -5.95 15.60 9.35
CA ASP A 360 -5.84 16.30 8.07
C ASP A 360 -5.78 15.31 6.89
N ALA A 361 -5.15 14.15 7.08
CA ALA A 361 -5.12 13.08 6.10
C ALA A 361 -6.52 12.47 5.80
N GLN A 362 -7.48 12.60 6.71
CA GLN A 362 -8.87 12.21 6.47
C GLN A 362 -9.65 13.35 5.83
N ARG A 363 -9.48 14.59 6.31
CA ARG A 363 -10.20 15.78 5.84
C ARG A 363 -9.87 16.16 4.39
N ILE A 364 -8.66 15.86 3.91
CA ILE A 364 -8.27 16.20 2.54
C ILE A 364 -9.19 15.53 1.50
N PHE A 365 -9.77 14.37 1.81
CA PHE A 365 -10.70 13.68 0.91
C PHE A 365 -11.97 14.50 0.63
N ASP A 366 -12.36 15.41 1.53
CA ASP A 366 -13.51 16.32 1.34
C ASP A 366 -13.29 17.34 0.22
N GLN A 367 -12.05 17.51 -0.27
CA GLN A 367 -11.69 18.42 -1.35
C GLN A 367 -11.83 17.77 -2.74
N PHE A 368 -12.18 16.49 -2.81
CA PHE A 368 -12.26 15.73 -4.07
C PHE A 368 -13.66 15.18 -4.28
N ASP A 369 -14.08 15.10 -5.55
CA ASP A 369 -15.26 14.32 -5.90
C ASP A 369 -14.95 12.81 -5.64
N PRO A 370 -15.75 12.12 -4.81
CA PRO A 370 -15.61 10.70 -4.60
C PRO A 370 -15.61 9.85 -5.87
N ALA A 371 -16.31 10.30 -6.92
CA ALA A 371 -16.35 9.62 -8.22
C ALA A 371 -15.00 9.73 -8.96
N GLU A 372 -14.30 10.85 -8.84
CA GLU A 372 -12.98 11.07 -9.45
C GLU A 372 -11.89 10.27 -8.72
N ILE A 373 -11.87 10.32 -7.39
CA ILE A 373 -10.99 9.46 -6.58
C ILE A 373 -11.30 7.99 -6.90
N GLY A 374 -12.58 7.62 -6.85
CA GLY A 374 -13.09 6.32 -7.26
C GLY A 374 -12.66 5.15 -6.38
N ILE A 375 -12.06 5.39 -5.22
CA ILE A 375 -11.81 4.43 -4.14
C ILE A 375 -12.37 5.00 -2.85
N THR A 376 -13.06 4.18 -2.04
CA THR A 376 -13.73 4.63 -0.83
C THR A 376 -12.75 4.67 0.35
N PRO A 377 -12.48 5.85 0.94
CA PRO A 377 -11.68 5.92 2.16
C PRO A 377 -12.51 5.44 3.36
N LEU A 378 -11.88 4.67 4.24
CA LEU A 378 -12.43 4.26 5.53
C LEU A 378 -11.70 4.99 6.65
N PHE A 379 -12.39 5.89 7.33
CA PHE A 379 -11.85 6.72 8.39
C PHE A 379 -12.08 6.08 9.75
N PHE A 380 -10.99 5.68 10.39
CA PHE A 380 -11.04 5.12 11.74
C PHE A 380 -10.53 6.11 12.78
N GLU A 381 -11.11 6.04 13.98
CA GLU A 381 -10.64 6.74 15.14
C GLU A 381 -9.42 6.05 15.78
N HIS A 382 -8.81 6.70 16.75
CA HIS A 382 -7.78 6.10 17.57
C HIS A 382 -8.32 4.87 18.31
N ALA A 383 -7.80 3.70 17.97
CA ALA A 383 -8.14 2.47 18.66
C ALA A 383 -7.22 2.25 19.87
N PHE A 384 -7.79 1.79 20.96
CA PHE A 384 -7.13 1.46 22.21
C PHE A 384 -7.78 0.26 22.88
N TYR A 385 -7.10 -0.35 23.84
CA TYR A 385 -7.73 -1.37 24.68
C TYR A 385 -8.45 -0.69 25.85
N SER A 386 -9.72 -1.04 26.03
CA SER A 386 -10.56 -0.54 27.13
C SER A 386 -10.61 -1.57 28.26
N LYS A 387 -10.17 -1.19 29.46
CA LYS A 387 -10.26 -2.00 30.67
C LYS A 387 -11.72 -2.28 31.03
N ARG A 388 -12.59 -1.32 30.77
CA ARG A 388 -14.03 -1.40 31.10
C ARG A 388 -14.75 -2.43 30.24
N THR A 389 -14.49 -2.44 28.94
CA THR A 389 -15.13 -3.42 28.01
C THR A 389 -14.28 -4.67 27.80
N GLN A 390 -13.06 -4.71 28.33
CA GLN A 390 -12.07 -5.79 28.15
C GLN A 390 -11.85 -6.15 26.68
N SER A 391 -11.88 -5.14 25.81
CA SER A 391 -11.77 -5.29 24.36
C SER A 391 -11.12 -4.07 23.72
N MET A 392 -10.73 -4.20 22.45
CA MET A 392 -10.35 -3.05 21.64
C MET A 392 -11.57 -2.17 21.38
N ALA A 393 -11.40 -0.88 21.47
CA ALA A 393 -12.43 0.13 21.29
C ALA A 393 -11.86 1.42 20.68
N SER A 394 -12.72 2.36 20.38
CA SER A 394 -12.38 3.73 19.99
C SER A 394 -13.17 4.72 20.88
N PRO A 395 -12.90 6.04 20.81
CA PRO A 395 -13.72 7.03 21.50
C PRO A 395 -15.21 6.96 21.16
N LYS A 396 -15.56 6.48 19.96
CA LYS A 396 -16.95 6.30 19.53
C LYS A 396 -17.62 5.05 20.09
N THR A 397 -16.84 4.05 20.52
CA THR A 397 -17.37 2.73 20.91
C THR A 397 -17.13 2.36 22.36
N CYS A 398 -16.26 3.12 23.09
CA CYS A 398 -15.99 2.93 24.50
C CYS A 398 -16.96 3.76 25.37
N PRO A 399 -17.73 3.15 26.26
CA PRO A 399 -18.60 3.89 27.18
C PRO A 399 -17.84 4.45 28.40
N GLY A 400 -16.54 4.20 28.49
CA GLY A 400 -15.69 4.59 29.61
C GLY A 400 -15.06 5.97 29.44
N THR A 401 -14.20 6.33 30.41
CA THR A 401 -13.38 7.53 30.39
C THR A 401 -11.94 7.21 29.97
N ASN A 402 -11.08 8.24 29.86
CA ASN A 402 -9.66 8.06 29.55
C ASN A 402 -8.89 7.18 30.57
N GLU A 403 -9.39 7.03 31.78
CA GLU A 403 -8.80 6.15 32.81
C GLU A 403 -8.98 4.66 32.49
N ASP A 404 -9.99 4.37 31.72
CA ASP A 404 -10.26 2.99 31.24
C ASP A 404 -9.37 2.59 30.06
N HIS A 405 -8.69 3.56 29.43
CA HIS A 405 -7.91 3.32 28.24
C HIS A 405 -6.50 2.82 28.57
N VAL A 406 -6.04 1.77 27.93
CA VAL A 406 -4.65 1.32 28.00
C VAL A 406 -3.86 1.92 26.85
N PHE A 407 -3.01 2.87 27.18
CA PHE A 407 -2.08 3.48 26.23
C PHE A 407 -0.64 3.06 26.54
N LEU A 408 0.10 2.71 25.50
CA LEU A 408 1.54 2.59 25.53
C LEU A 408 2.11 3.50 24.45
N SER A 409 3.01 4.40 24.82
CA SER A 409 3.74 5.20 23.85
C SER A 409 4.77 4.31 23.12
N GLY A 410 5.05 4.62 21.85
CA GLY A 410 6.08 3.91 21.10
C GLY A 410 7.45 3.93 21.80
N THR A 411 7.78 5.02 22.52
CA THR A 411 9.00 5.14 23.32
C THR A 411 9.02 4.09 24.44
N LYS A 412 7.95 3.99 25.24
CA LYS A 412 7.86 3.00 26.33
C LYS A 412 7.94 1.58 25.82
N VAL A 413 7.32 1.29 24.67
CA VAL A 413 7.41 -0.03 24.04
C VAL A 413 8.86 -0.33 23.63
N ARG A 414 9.53 0.59 22.97
CA ARG A 414 10.96 0.45 22.60
C ARG A 414 11.84 0.18 23.81
N GLU A 415 11.65 0.89 24.91
CA GLU A 415 12.37 0.66 26.16
C GLU A 415 12.12 -0.74 26.74
N MET A 416 10.89 -1.25 26.69
CA MET A 416 10.55 -2.60 27.12
C MET A 416 11.26 -3.65 26.23
N LEU A 417 11.20 -3.49 24.90
CA LEU A 417 11.85 -4.39 23.95
C LEU A 417 13.37 -4.47 24.19
N LYS A 418 14.04 -3.31 24.39
CA LYS A 418 15.47 -3.23 24.72
C LYS A 418 15.84 -3.99 26.00
N ARG A 419 14.95 -3.98 27.00
CA ARG A 419 15.15 -4.73 28.25
C ARG A 419 14.73 -6.19 28.18
N GLY A 420 14.28 -6.68 27.00
CA GLY A 420 13.73 -8.02 26.84
C GLY A 420 12.39 -8.23 27.55
N GLU A 421 11.70 -7.13 27.91
CA GLU A 421 10.41 -7.18 28.59
C GLU A 421 9.27 -7.33 27.57
N MET A 422 8.40 -8.32 27.80
CA MET A 422 7.23 -8.56 26.97
C MET A 422 6.22 -7.43 27.12
N PRO A 423 5.87 -6.67 26.04
CA PRO A 423 4.77 -5.72 26.07
C PRO A 423 3.45 -6.43 26.39
N PRO A 424 2.48 -5.73 27.04
CA PRO A 424 1.19 -6.31 27.36
C PRO A 424 0.45 -6.84 26.12
N PRO A 425 -0.28 -7.96 26.23
CA PRO A 425 -1.03 -8.54 25.10
C PRO A 425 -2.17 -7.65 24.60
N GLU A 426 -2.57 -6.65 25.37
CA GLU A 426 -3.49 -5.59 24.97
C GLU A 426 -2.88 -4.64 23.94
N PHE A 427 -1.56 -4.54 23.90
CA PHE A 427 -0.82 -3.69 22.95
C PHE A 427 -0.39 -4.45 21.71
N THR A 428 0.23 -5.62 21.85
CA THR A 428 0.73 -6.44 20.73
C THR A 428 0.59 -7.94 21.03
N ARG A 429 0.55 -8.73 19.97
CA ARG A 429 0.53 -10.20 20.09
C ARG A 429 1.86 -10.71 20.62
N PRO A 430 1.88 -11.74 21.48
CA PRO A 430 3.12 -12.27 22.03
C PRO A 430 4.15 -12.73 21.00
N GLU A 431 3.68 -13.31 19.89
CA GLU A 431 4.54 -13.77 18.79
C GLU A 431 5.24 -12.60 18.10
N VAL A 432 4.51 -11.51 17.85
CA VAL A 432 5.07 -10.27 17.30
C VAL A 432 6.06 -9.64 18.29
N ALA A 433 5.71 -9.62 19.59
CA ALA A 433 6.58 -9.09 20.63
C ALA A 433 7.92 -9.83 20.72
N ARG A 434 7.92 -11.17 20.62
CA ARG A 434 9.15 -11.97 20.63
C ARG A 434 10.08 -11.59 19.49
N ILE A 435 9.56 -11.53 18.26
CA ILE A 435 10.36 -11.11 17.09
C ILE A 435 11.01 -9.75 17.31
N LEU A 436 10.26 -8.81 17.88
CA LEU A 436 10.76 -7.46 18.15
C LEU A 436 11.77 -7.41 19.29
N ILE A 437 11.62 -8.24 20.33
CA ILE A 437 12.59 -8.38 21.43
C ILE A 437 13.88 -8.98 20.91
N ASP A 438 13.81 -10.10 20.17
CA ASP A 438 14.98 -10.76 19.61
C ASP A 438 15.79 -9.77 18.75
N TRP A 439 15.11 -9.03 17.87
CA TRP A 439 15.75 -8.00 17.05
C TRP A 439 16.40 -6.88 17.88
N ALA A 440 15.69 -6.36 18.89
CA ALA A 440 16.20 -5.24 19.71
C ALA A 440 17.41 -5.65 20.54
N GLN A 441 17.47 -6.90 21.01
CA GLN A 441 18.60 -7.43 21.76
C GLN A 441 19.83 -7.73 20.88
N GLU A 442 19.60 -8.22 19.65
CA GLU A 442 20.68 -8.52 18.70
C GLU A 442 21.38 -7.25 18.19
N ASN A 443 20.67 -6.13 18.08
CA ASN A 443 21.18 -4.88 17.51
C ASN A 443 21.62 -3.86 18.58
N GLY A 444 21.55 -4.20 19.87
CA GLY A 444 21.99 -3.34 20.98
C GLY A 444 21.18 -2.03 21.12
N GLU A 445 20.01 -1.98 20.49
CA GLU A 445 19.10 -0.83 20.49
C GLU A 445 18.13 -0.84 21.67
#